data_ead4225e2b967a2880d931607d83960c
#
_entry.id   ead4225e2b967a2880d931607d83960c
#
_cell.length_a   1.000
_cell.length_b   1.000
_cell.length_c   1.000
_cell.angle_alpha   90.00
_cell.angle_beta   90.00
_cell.angle_gamma   90.00
#
_symmetry.space_group_name_H-M   'P 1'
#
loop_
_entity.id
_entity.type
_entity.pdbx_description
1 polymer ?
#
loop_
_entity_poly.entity_id
_entity_poly.type
_entity_poly.pdbx_seq_one_letter_code
_entity_poly.pdbx_strand_id
1 'polypeptide(L)'
;MTEYLVNGENTLAVLVLKWCDGSYLEDQDKFRMSGIYRDVYILKRPECAIRDYYIRTDVDGANAKISVDIRFSKPVYTKIRIEDKAGACVAVSEICENGVVQLEIINPVLWNTENPYLYSIIF
;
A
#
# COMPACT_ATOMS: atom_id res chain seq x y z
N MET A 1 -12.86 4.00 15.36
CA MET A 1 -12.21 3.99 16.69
C MET A 1 -11.78 5.37 17.16
N THR A 2 -11.26 6.25 16.30
CA THR A 2 -10.71 7.57 16.68
C THR A 2 -11.66 8.42 17.52
N GLU A 3 -12.94 8.41 17.24
CA GLU A 3 -14.00 9.14 17.97
C GLU A 3 -14.25 8.66 19.41
N TYR A 4 -13.76 7.46 19.75
CA TYR A 4 -13.88 6.90 21.10
C TYR A 4 -12.62 7.07 21.94
N LEU A 5 -11.53 7.59 21.34
CA LEU A 5 -10.27 7.77 22.05
C LEU A 5 -10.31 9.03 22.92
N VAL A 6 -9.79 8.90 24.11
CA VAL A 6 -9.60 10.01 25.06
C VAL A 6 -8.11 10.25 25.29
N ASN A 7 -7.77 11.45 25.76
CA ASN A 7 -6.40 11.72 26.19
C ASN A 7 -6.09 10.92 27.46
N GLY A 8 -4.97 10.19 27.42
CA GLY A 8 -4.54 9.32 28.52
C GLY A 8 -4.76 7.85 28.21
N GLU A 9 -5.15 7.10 29.23
CA GLU A 9 -5.33 5.65 29.12
C GLU A 9 -6.63 5.28 28.40
N ASN A 10 -6.53 4.34 27.48
CA ASN A 10 -7.66 3.78 26.73
C ASN A 10 -7.62 2.26 26.82
N THR A 11 -8.77 1.66 27.00
CA THR A 11 -8.89 0.20 27.06
C THR A 11 -9.53 -0.32 25.77
N LEU A 12 -8.86 -1.25 25.10
CA LEU A 12 -9.38 -1.98 23.95
C LEU A 12 -9.65 -3.43 24.34
N ALA A 13 -10.91 -3.86 24.20
CA ALA A 13 -11.28 -5.25 24.42
C ALA A 13 -11.68 -5.90 23.08
N VAL A 14 -11.15 -7.10 22.82
CA VAL A 14 -11.44 -7.87 21.61
C VAL A 14 -12.00 -9.23 22.01
N LEU A 15 -13.23 -9.52 21.59
CA LEU A 15 -13.85 -10.82 21.77
C LEU A 15 -13.61 -11.69 20.53
N VAL A 16 -12.94 -12.82 20.71
CA VAL A 16 -12.70 -13.80 19.64
C VAL A 16 -13.46 -15.08 19.95
N LEU A 17 -14.40 -15.43 19.09
CA LEU A 17 -15.21 -16.64 19.22
C LEU A 17 -14.55 -17.80 18.48
N LYS A 18 -14.50 -18.97 19.13
CA LYS A 18 -13.95 -20.19 18.52
C LYS A 18 -14.83 -20.71 17.39
N TRP A 19 -16.13 -20.60 17.52
CA TRP A 19 -17.10 -21.12 16.59
C TRP A 19 -17.94 -20.00 15.98
N CYS A 20 -18.10 -20.02 14.69
CA CYS A 20 -18.96 -19.12 13.92
C CYS A 20 -19.45 -19.85 12.66
N ASP A 21 -20.32 -19.22 11.89
CA ASP A 21 -20.84 -19.81 10.64
C ASP A 21 -19.73 -20.17 9.66
N GLY A 22 -18.69 -19.35 9.55
CA GLY A 22 -17.51 -19.61 8.73
C GLY A 22 -16.73 -20.87 9.13
N SER A 23 -16.82 -21.31 10.40
CA SER A 23 -16.18 -22.55 10.84
C SER A 23 -16.78 -23.80 10.20
N TYR A 24 -17.98 -23.71 9.66
CA TYR A 24 -18.67 -24.81 8.99
C TYR A 24 -18.69 -24.66 7.47
N LEU A 25 -18.69 -23.43 6.97
CA LEU A 25 -18.83 -23.14 5.54
C LEU A 25 -17.49 -22.96 4.81
N GLU A 26 -16.45 -22.56 5.52
CA GLU A 26 -15.17 -22.16 4.91
C GLU A 26 -13.97 -23.02 5.37
N ASP A 27 -14.20 -24.02 6.20
CA ASP A 27 -13.15 -24.81 6.86
C ASP A 27 -12.76 -26.04 6.03
N GLN A 28 -12.31 -25.85 4.80
CA GLN A 28 -11.96 -26.97 3.92
C GLN A 28 -10.54 -27.50 4.16
N ASP A 29 -9.52 -26.60 4.19
CA ASP A 29 -8.12 -26.98 4.28
C ASP A 29 -7.37 -26.23 5.41
N LYS A 30 -8.08 -25.86 6.47
CA LYS A 30 -7.51 -25.10 7.59
C LYS A 30 -7.52 -25.91 8.89
N PHE A 31 -6.47 -25.73 9.69
CA PHE A 31 -6.49 -26.22 11.06
C PHE A 31 -7.57 -25.50 11.87
N ARG A 32 -8.35 -26.24 12.65
CA ARG A 32 -9.40 -25.70 13.52
C ARG A 32 -8.81 -25.06 14.78
N MET A 33 -7.91 -24.12 14.57
CA MET A 33 -7.34 -23.31 15.63
C MET A 33 -8.18 -22.03 15.81
N SER A 34 -8.22 -21.51 17.02
CA SER A 34 -8.91 -20.28 17.35
C SER A 34 -7.98 -19.35 18.15
N GLY A 35 -8.35 -18.11 18.25
CA GLY A 35 -7.58 -17.08 18.95
C GLY A 35 -6.88 -16.13 17.98
N ILE A 36 -6.11 -15.23 18.56
CA ILE A 36 -5.33 -14.25 17.82
C ILE A 36 -3.91 -14.80 17.70
N TYR A 37 -3.49 -15.20 16.50
CA TYR A 37 -2.19 -15.81 16.24
C TYR A 37 -1.23 -14.93 15.45
N ARG A 38 -1.66 -13.70 15.11
CA ARG A 38 -0.83 -12.69 14.45
C ARG A 38 -0.78 -11.44 15.31
N ASP A 39 0.19 -10.59 15.01
CA ASP A 39 0.39 -9.33 15.71
C ASP A 39 -0.87 -8.45 15.72
N VAL A 40 -1.12 -7.82 16.85
CA VAL A 40 -2.17 -6.81 17.01
C VAL A 40 -1.51 -5.47 17.23
N TYR A 41 -1.86 -4.50 16.41
CA TYR A 41 -1.28 -3.17 16.50
C TYR A 41 -2.32 -2.08 16.25
N ILE A 42 -2.07 -0.91 16.79
CA ILE A 42 -2.84 0.30 16.54
C ILE A 42 -2.11 1.14 15.50
N LEU A 43 -2.72 1.33 14.34
CA LEU A 43 -2.20 2.18 13.29
C LEU A 43 -2.69 3.61 13.47
N LYS A 44 -1.78 4.51 13.88
CA LYS A 44 -2.03 5.94 13.88
C LYS A 44 -1.65 6.54 12.53
N ARG A 45 -2.61 7.11 11.84
CA ARG A 45 -2.38 7.84 10.57
C ARG A 45 -2.47 9.33 10.79
N PRO A 46 -1.64 10.13 10.10
CA PRO A 46 -1.82 11.58 10.09
C PRO A 46 -3.16 11.96 9.45
N GLU A 47 -3.61 13.17 9.71
CA GLU A 47 -4.87 13.69 9.15
C GLU A 47 -4.80 13.79 7.63
N CYS A 48 -3.67 14.27 7.11
CA CYS A 48 -3.34 14.26 5.69
C CYS A 48 -2.47 13.04 5.40
N ALA A 49 -3.00 12.08 4.68
CA ALA A 49 -2.29 10.84 4.35
C ALA A 49 -2.78 10.27 3.02
N ILE A 50 -1.94 9.50 2.38
CA ILE A 50 -2.35 8.64 1.27
C ILE A 50 -3.25 7.54 1.85
N ARG A 51 -4.48 7.46 1.37
CA ARG A 51 -5.47 6.46 1.80
C ARG A 51 -5.34 5.19 1.00
N ASP A 52 -5.09 5.36 -0.30
CA ASP A 52 -5.01 4.26 -1.24
C ASP A 52 -4.20 4.70 -2.45
N TYR A 53 -3.56 3.75 -3.11
CA TYR A 53 -2.90 3.97 -4.39
C TYR A 53 -2.95 2.70 -5.24
N TYR A 54 -3.01 2.90 -6.55
CA TYR A 54 -2.95 1.83 -7.52
C TYR A 54 -1.93 2.14 -8.61
N ILE A 55 -0.96 1.26 -8.81
CA ILE A 55 0.13 1.42 -9.76
C ILE A 55 -0.11 0.49 -10.95
N ARG A 56 -0.08 1.06 -12.15
CA ARG A 56 -0.06 0.30 -13.41
C ARG A 56 1.21 0.61 -14.14
N THR A 57 1.81 -0.44 -14.69
CA THR A 57 2.99 -0.33 -15.53
C THR A 57 2.66 -0.87 -16.91
N ASP A 58 2.97 -0.10 -17.94
CA ASP A 58 2.82 -0.47 -19.33
C ASP A 58 4.16 -0.25 -20.04
N VAL A 59 4.65 -1.28 -20.76
CA VAL A 59 5.92 -1.23 -21.48
C VAL A 59 5.61 -1.14 -22.97
N ASP A 60 6.01 -0.03 -23.58
CA ASP A 60 5.84 0.26 -24.99
C ASP A 60 7.21 0.45 -25.65
N GLY A 61 7.71 -0.60 -26.30
CA GLY A 61 9.02 -0.59 -26.94
C GLY A 61 10.17 -0.36 -25.94
N ALA A 62 10.82 0.79 -26.06
CA ALA A 62 11.97 1.15 -25.25
C ALA A 62 11.62 1.91 -23.96
N ASN A 63 10.34 2.21 -23.71
CA ASN A 63 9.90 3.01 -22.58
C ASN A 63 8.91 2.25 -21.70
N ALA A 64 8.91 2.58 -20.41
CA ALA A 64 7.86 2.15 -19.48
C ALA A 64 7.04 3.36 -19.00
N LYS A 65 5.73 3.27 -19.17
CA LYS A 65 4.76 4.24 -18.64
C LYS A 65 4.20 3.73 -17.33
N ILE A 66 4.28 4.54 -16.30
CA ILE A 66 3.79 4.22 -14.97
C ILE A 66 2.66 5.18 -14.63
N SER A 67 1.45 4.63 -14.46
CA SER A 67 0.28 5.37 -14.00
C SER A 67 0.07 5.08 -12.54
N VAL A 68 -0.01 6.12 -11.72
CA VAL A 68 -0.25 6.01 -10.28
C VAL A 68 -1.55 6.74 -9.95
N ASP A 69 -2.61 5.99 -9.67
CA ASP A 69 -3.87 6.53 -9.15
C ASP A 69 -3.73 6.67 -7.63
N ILE A 70 -3.89 7.87 -7.11
CA ILE A 70 -3.69 8.17 -5.69
C ILE A 70 -4.94 8.80 -5.10
N ARG A 71 -5.27 8.34 -3.88
CA ARG A 71 -6.34 8.89 -3.07
C ARG A 71 -5.82 9.33 -1.72
N PHE A 72 -6.08 10.59 -1.39
CA PHE A 72 -5.71 11.19 -0.12
C PHE A 72 -6.92 11.25 0.84
N SER A 73 -6.65 11.27 2.14
CA SER A 73 -7.66 11.60 3.15
C SER A 73 -8.10 13.07 3.09
N LYS A 74 -7.16 13.96 2.79
CA LYS A 74 -7.34 15.38 2.48
C LYS A 74 -6.32 15.78 1.42
N PRO A 75 -6.60 16.80 0.59
CA PRO A 75 -5.65 17.32 -0.36
C PRO A 75 -4.32 17.64 0.31
N VAL A 76 -3.23 17.14 -0.25
CA VAL A 76 -1.88 17.36 0.26
C VAL A 76 -0.88 17.26 -0.89
N TYR A 77 0.05 18.23 -0.91
CA TYR A 77 1.14 18.20 -1.88
C TYR A 77 2.02 16.98 -1.65
N THR A 78 2.16 16.17 -2.69
CA THR A 78 2.96 14.93 -2.64
C THR A 78 3.87 14.88 -3.85
N LYS A 79 5.14 14.67 -3.60
CA LYS A 79 6.15 14.40 -4.63
C LYS A 79 6.32 12.90 -4.78
N ILE A 80 6.17 12.41 -6.02
CA ILE A 80 6.32 11.01 -6.36
C ILE A 80 7.61 10.83 -7.11
N ARG A 81 8.48 9.95 -6.63
CA ARG A 81 9.77 9.62 -7.27
C ARG A 81 9.83 8.15 -7.59
N ILE A 82 10.43 7.82 -8.73
CA ILE A 82 10.85 6.47 -9.03
C ILE A 82 12.37 6.42 -8.94
N GLU A 83 12.87 5.49 -8.14
CA GLU A 83 14.28 5.28 -7.93
C GLU A 83 14.69 3.91 -8.48
N ASP A 84 15.86 3.85 -9.05
CA ASP A 84 16.49 2.61 -9.51
C ASP A 84 17.08 1.81 -8.33
N LYS A 85 17.67 0.66 -8.61
CA LYS A 85 18.30 -0.22 -7.60
C LYS A 85 19.46 0.46 -6.86
N ALA A 86 20.09 1.48 -7.44
CA ALA A 86 21.16 2.24 -6.81
C ALA A 86 20.64 3.44 -5.99
N GLY A 87 19.33 3.69 -6.00
CA GLY A 87 18.70 4.84 -5.35
C GLY A 87 18.73 6.12 -6.18
N ALA A 88 19.12 6.05 -7.45
CA ALA A 88 19.09 7.20 -8.34
C ALA A 88 17.66 7.46 -8.81
N CYS A 89 17.23 8.73 -8.75
CA CYS A 89 15.91 9.15 -9.22
C CYS A 89 15.86 9.12 -10.75
N VAL A 90 15.01 8.26 -11.30
CA VAL A 90 14.85 8.07 -12.76
C VAL A 90 13.59 8.75 -13.31
N ALA A 91 12.60 9.01 -12.47
CA ALA A 91 11.42 9.78 -12.84
C ALA A 91 10.83 10.47 -11.61
N VAL A 92 10.20 11.64 -11.81
CA VAL A 92 9.57 12.42 -10.75
C VAL A 92 8.32 13.10 -11.27
N SER A 93 7.30 13.19 -10.42
CA SER A 93 6.10 13.98 -10.66
C SER A 93 5.52 14.46 -9.32
N GLU A 94 4.50 15.30 -9.40
CA GLU A 94 3.86 15.91 -8.22
C GLU A 94 2.35 15.90 -8.38
N ILE A 95 1.66 15.78 -7.26
CA ILE A 95 0.20 15.82 -7.18
C ILE A 95 -0.23 16.45 -5.86
N CYS A 96 -1.34 17.18 -5.85
CA CYS A 96 -1.88 17.83 -4.64
C CYS A 96 -3.31 17.40 -4.28
N GLU A 97 -3.95 16.63 -5.14
CA GLU A 97 -5.33 16.15 -4.95
C GLU A 97 -5.49 14.71 -5.48
N ASN A 98 -6.65 14.10 -5.26
CA ASN A 98 -6.93 12.79 -5.80
C ASN A 98 -6.84 12.80 -7.33
N GLY A 99 -6.18 11.80 -7.90
CA GLY A 99 -6.04 11.71 -9.34
C GLY A 99 -4.98 10.74 -9.79
N VAL A 100 -4.72 10.77 -11.09
CA VAL A 100 -3.75 9.90 -11.75
C VAL A 100 -2.53 10.69 -12.17
N VAL A 101 -1.37 10.23 -11.75
CA VAL A 101 -0.08 10.75 -12.17
C VAL A 101 0.54 9.81 -13.19
N GLN A 102 1.12 10.40 -14.23
CA GLN A 102 1.88 9.67 -15.25
C GLN A 102 3.37 9.94 -15.07
N LEU A 103 4.16 8.88 -15.05
CA LEU A 103 5.62 8.91 -15.07
C LEU A 103 6.12 8.03 -16.21
N GLU A 104 7.31 8.31 -16.69
CA GLU A 104 7.94 7.54 -17.77
C GLU A 104 9.38 7.23 -17.40
N ILE A 105 9.81 6.00 -17.67
CA ILE A 105 11.21 5.57 -17.59
C ILE A 105 11.67 5.21 -18.99
N ILE A 106 12.72 5.89 -19.44
CA ILE A 106 13.32 5.65 -20.74
C ILE A 106 14.33 4.51 -20.62
N ASN A 107 14.24 3.53 -21.52
CA ASN A 107 15.10 2.34 -21.54
C ASN A 107 15.16 1.62 -20.16
N PRO A 108 14.03 1.24 -19.57
CA PRO A 108 14.02 0.59 -18.26
C PRO A 108 14.72 -0.78 -18.34
N VAL A 109 15.36 -1.15 -17.24
CA VAL A 109 15.78 -2.53 -17.03
C VAL A 109 14.54 -3.33 -16.64
N LEU A 110 14.11 -4.23 -17.51
CA LEU A 110 12.92 -5.04 -17.27
C LEU A 110 13.24 -6.22 -16.35
N TRP A 111 12.26 -6.54 -15.52
CA TRP A 111 12.32 -7.72 -14.67
C TRP A 111 12.29 -9.00 -15.52
N ASN A 112 13.12 -9.95 -15.18
CA ASN A 112 13.03 -11.33 -15.64
C ASN A 112 13.53 -12.29 -14.55
N THR A 113 13.33 -13.58 -14.72
CA THR A 113 13.68 -14.60 -13.71
C THR A 113 15.18 -14.71 -13.45
N GLU A 114 16.02 -14.37 -14.40
CA GLU A 114 17.48 -14.41 -14.27
C GLU A 114 18.02 -13.10 -13.69
N ASN A 115 17.34 -11.98 -13.97
CA ASN A 115 17.68 -10.67 -13.44
C ASN A 115 16.42 -9.98 -12.90
N PRO A 116 16.02 -10.27 -11.65
CA PRO A 116 14.83 -9.71 -11.04
C PRO A 116 15.07 -8.25 -10.62
N TYR A 117 15.13 -7.36 -11.60
CA TYR A 117 15.35 -5.93 -11.38
C TYR A 117 14.05 -5.25 -10.98
N LEU A 118 14.08 -4.46 -9.90
CA LEU A 118 12.93 -3.70 -9.38
C LEU A 118 13.29 -2.23 -9.23
N TYR A 119 12.30 -1.38 -9.44
CA TYR A 119 12.32 0.03 -9.12
C TYR A 119 11.51 0.29 -7.86
N SER A 120 11.84 1.34 -7.12
CA SER A 120 11.10 1.78 -5.93
C SER A 120 10.31 3.03 -6.24
N ILE A 121 9.03 3.06 -5.85
CA ILE A 121 8.21 4.28 -5.86
C ILE A 121 8.20 4.84 -4.44
N ILE A 122 8.51 6.14 -4.34
CA ILE A 122 8.56 6.89 -3.08
C ILE A 122 7.54 8.03 -3.19
N PHE A 123 6.70 8.12 -2.16
CA PHE A 123 5.68 9.18 -2.01
C PHE A 123 6.08 10.20 -0.97
#